data_a6c11215f43b851ed6e3dd4efb37aac1
#
_entry.id   a6c11215f43b851ed6e3dd4efb37aac1
#
_cell.length_a   1.000
_cell.length_b   1.000
_cell.length_c   1.000
_cell.angle_alpha   90.00
_cell.angle_beta   90.00
_cell.angle_gamma   90.00
#
_symmetry.space_group_name_H-M   'P 1'
#
loop_
_entity.id
_entity.type
_entity.pdbx_description
1 polymer ?
#
loop_
_entity_poly.entity_id
_entity_poly.type
_entity_poly.pdbx_seq_one_letter_code
_entity_poly.pdbx_strand_id
1 'polypeptide(L)'
;MKRETLKTLWLGSALVMFGLASILSPSIKIGEAIQSDKPAQSFKIEDLAWISGDWETAPGRMQIDEHWTKVAGGSLIGMSRTVAGGKTVFFEYLRIEARGADIYYVAHPKARTPGTDFKLTRLTTQEAVFENPAHDFPKRIIYRKNADGSLTARIEGDGTEKEKPQDFQYRPISKAN
;
A
#
# COMPACT_ATOMS: atom_id res chain seq x y z
N MET A 1 19.37 -46.33 21.78
CA MET A 1 19.16 -47.77 21.85
C MET A 1 18.21 -48.18 20.73
N LYS A 2 18.78 -48.99 19.81
CA LYS A 2 18.14 -49.99 18.85
C LYS A 2 17.18 -49.44 17.82
N ARG A 3 17.57 -49.40 16.57
CA ARG A 3 17.85 -50.44 15.53
C ARG A 3 16.61 -50.64 14.66
N GLU A 4 16.74 -50.22 13.35
CA GLU A 4 17.08 -51.10 12.20
C GLU A 4 15.98 -52.07 11.85
N THR A 5 15.52 -52.07 10.57
CA THR A 5 15.81 -53.01 9.50
C THR A 5 14.84 -52.75 8.34
N LEU A 6 15.20 -52.49 7.15
CA LEU A 6 15.89 -53.17 6.04
C LEU A 6 15.12 -54.33 5.40
N LYS A 7 15.04 -54.28 4.05
CA LYS A 7 14.82 -55.35 3.03
C LYS A 7 13.36 -55.59 2.61
N THR A 8 13.01 -55.80 1.35
CA THR A 8 13.71 -56.62 0.31
C THR A 8 13.10 -56.35 -1.08
N LEU A 9 13.97 -56.35 -2.09
CA LEU A 9 13.71 -56.52 -3.53
C LEU A 9 12.78 -57.67 -3.87
N TRP A 10 12.02 -57.53 -4.96
CA TRP A 10 11.73 -58.63 -5.90
C TRP A 10 11.65 -58.13 -7.33
N LEU A 11 12.50 -58.69 -8.21
CA LEU A 11 12.47 -58.64 -9.64
C LEU A 11 11.39 -59.58 -10.16
N GLY A 12 10.75 -59.20 -11.23
CA GLY A 12 9.90 -60.08 -12.00
C GLY A 12 9.72 -59.56 -13.44
N SER A 13 10.58 -60.02 -14.33
CA SER A 13 10.44 -59.84 -15.80
C SER A 13 9.24 -60.58 -16.35
N ALA A 14 8.46 -59.92 -17.19
CA ALA A 14 7.68 -60.60 -18.23
C ALA A 14 7.53 -59.69 -19.45
N LEU A 15 8.11 -60.18 -20.51
CA LEU A 15 8.10 -59.69 -21.88
C LEU A 15 6.87 -60.24 -22.58
N VAL A 16 5.99 -59.43 -23.20
CA VAL A 16 5.11 -59.88 -24.33
C VAL A 16 4.65 -58.71 -25.19
N MET A 17 5.11 -58.71 -26.42
CA MET A 17 4.44 -58.50 -27.70
C MET A 17 3.62 -57.28 -28.04
N PHE A 18 4.13 -56.59 -29.04
CA PHE A 18 3.54 -55.85 -30.18
C PHE A 18 2.01 -55.67 -30.23
N GLY A 19 1.61 -54.43 -30.30
CA GLY A 19 0.37 -53.99 -30.88
C GLY A 19 0.53 -52.55 -31.34
N LEU A 20 0.76 -52.29 -32.64
CA LEU A 20 0.67 -50.96 -33.25
C LEU A 20 -0.81 -50.50 -33.19
N ALA A 21 -1.11 -49.62 -32.30
CA ALA A 21 -2.32 -48.82 -32.37
C ALA A 21 -1.91 -47.36 -32.58
N SER A 22 -2.16 -46.85 -33.78
CA SER A 22 -2.03 -45.41 -34.11
C SER A 22 -3.04 -44.63 -33.29
N ILE A 23 -2.59 -44.05 -32.21
CA ILE A 23 -3.40 -43.12 -31.42
C ILE A 23 -3.16 -41.75 -32.03
N LEU A 24 -4.17 -41.21 -32.76
CA LEU A 24 -4.28 -39.79 -33.05
C LEU A 24 -4.28 -39.04 -31.72
N SER A 25 -3.20 -38.37 -31.43
CA SER A 25 -3.16 -37.39 -30.32
C SER A 25 -3.99 -36.17 -30.70
N PRO A 26 -5.00 -35.81 -29.94
CA PRO A 26 -5.61 -34.51 -30.13
C PRO A 26 -4.59 -33.42 -29.79
N SER A 27 -4.26 -32.55 -30.74
CA SER A 27 -3.49 -31.34 -30.52
C SER A 27 -4.28 -30.45 -29.56
N ILE A 28 -3.88 -30.45 -28.29
CA ILE A 28 -4.34 -29.44 -27.33
C ILE A 28 -3.71 -28.15 -27.79
N LYS A 29 -4.52 -27.27 -28.39
CA LYS A 29 -4.17 -25.88 -28.57
C LYS A 29 -4.09 -25.29 -27.16
N ILE A 30 -2.87 -25.13 -26.65
CA ILE A 30 -2.60 -24.31 -25.50
C ILE A 30 -3.03 -22.90 -25.93
N GLY A 31 -4.16 -22.43 -25.40
CA GLY A 31 -4.58 -21.06 -25.56
C GLY A 31 -3.49 -20.19 -25.00
N GLU A 32 -2.85 -19.38 -25.86
CA GLU A 32 -2.01 -18.27 -25.42
C GLU A 32 -2.84 -17.44 -24.46
N ALA A 33 -2.46 -17.45 -23.18
CA ALA A 33 -2.95 -16.51 -22.24
C ALA A 33 -2.56 -15.13 -22.76
N ILE A 34 -3.54 -14.37 -23.24
CA ILE A 34 -3.37 -12.97 -23.59
C ILE A 34 -2.99 -12.29 -22.30
N GLN A 35 -1.69 -12.19 -22.06
CA GLN A 35 -1.12 -11.36 -21.01
C GLN A 35 -1.49 -9.94 -21.41
N SER A 36 -2.44 -9.36 -20.72
CA SER A 36 -2.81 -7.97 -20.87
C SER A 36 -1.60 -7.14 -20.46
N ASP A 37 -0.76 -6.76 -21.42
CA ASP A 37 0.28 -5.76 -21.28
C ASP A 37 -0.37 -4.37 -21.13
N LYS A 38 -1.08 -4.18 -20.01
CA LYS A 38 -1.35 -2.82 -19.55
C LYS A 38 0.00 -2.28 -19.07
N PRO A 39 0.56 -1.24 -19.73
CA PRO A 39 1.82 -0.68 -19.28
C PRO A 39 1.71 -0.38 -17.79
N ALA A 40 2.66 -0.85 -17.01
CA ALA A 40 2.74 -0.54 -15.59
C ALA A 40 2.74 0.98 -15.46
N GLN A 41 1.74 1.54 -14.82
CA GLN A 41 1.60 2.98 -14.62
C GLN A 41 2.76 3.41 -13.71
N SER A 42 3.77 4.07 -14.27
CA SER A 42 4.88 4.60 -13.48
C SER A 42 4.44 5.94 -12.90
N PHE A 43 4.35 6.02 -11.59
CA PHE A 43 4.09 7.24 -10.85
C PHE A 43 5.41 7.99 -10.62
N LYS A 44 5.36 9.32 -10.65
CA LYS A 44 6.48 10.18 -10.27
C LYS A 44 6.19 10.82 -8.94
N ILE A 45 7.20 10.86 -8.06
CA ILE A 45 7.02 11.45 -6.74
C ILE A 45 6.73 12.96 -6.81
N GLU A 46 7.21 13.62 -7.86
CA GLU A 46 6.95 15.03 -8.16
C GLU A 46 5.45 15.32 -8.35
N ASP A 47 4.68 14.33 -8.83
CA ASP A 47 3.23 14.45 -9.02
C ASP A 47 2.47 14.50 -7.68
N LEU A 48 3.14 14.21 -6.56
CA LEU A 48 2.62 14.33 -5.19
C LEU A 48 2.96 15.67 -4.52
N ALA A 49 3.61 16.60 -5.23
CA ALA A 49 4.02 17.89 -4.67
C ALA A 49 2.86 18.72 -4.08
N TRP A 50 1.63 18.47 -4.50
CA TRP A 50 0.44 19.13 -3.99
C TRP A 50 0.07 18.75 -2.54
N ILE A 51 0.67 17.71 -1.96
CA ILE A 51 0.54 17.34 -0.54
C ILE A 51 1.39 18.26 0.34
N SER A 52 2.49 18.83 -0.22
CA SER A 52 3.41 19.70 0.52
C SER A 52 2.70 20.90 1.12
N GLY A 53 3.02 21.22 2.35
CA GLY A 53 2.46 22.38 3.04
C GLY A 53 2.19 22.15 4.53
N ASP A 54 1.56 23.13 5.14
CA ASP A 54 1.16 23.12 6.53
C ASP A 54 -0.37 23.10 6.59
N TRP A 55 -0.92 22.09 7.22
CA TRP A 55 -2.33 21.74 7.19
C TRP A 55 -2.90 21.63 8.61
N GLU A 56 -4.13 22.06 8.83
CA GLU A 56 -4.84 21.88 10.10
C GLU A 56 -6.31 21.58 9.90
N THR A 57 -6.90 20.81 10.80
CA THR A 57 -8.36 20.68 10.87
C THR A 57 -9.00 21.93 11.48
N ALA A 58 -10.29 22.13 11.23
CA ALA A 58 -11.04 23.17 11.93
C ALA A 58 -10.95 22.98 13.47
N PRO A 59 -11.00 24.07 14.25
CA PRO A 59 -11.05 23.99 15.71
C PRO A 59 -12.21 23.11 16.18
N GLY A 60 -11.93 22.24 17.16
CA GLY A 60 -12.90 21.31 17.70
C GLY A 60 -12.41 20.64 18.99
N ARG A 61 -13.09 19.56 19.41
CA ARG A 61 -12.65 18.77 20.58
C ARG A 61 -11.27 18.15 20.38
N MET A 62 -10.96 17.80 19.15
CA MET A 62 -9.63 17.40 18.69
C MET A 62 -9.24 18.33 17.54
N GLN A 63 -8.00 18.73 17.53
CA GLN A 63 -7.38 19.47 16.44
C GLN A 63 -6.19 18.66 15.96
N ILE A 64 -6.08 18.53 14.65
CA ILE A 64 -4.98 17.82 14.02
C ILE A 64 -4.24 18.81 13.15
N ASP A 65 -2.93 18.82 13.24
CA ASP A 65 -2.05 19.48 12.29
C ASP A 65 -1.17 18.45 11.59
N GLU A 66 -0.85 18.74 10.31
CA GLU A 66 -0.01 17.91 9.47
C GLU A 66 0.90 18.79 8.63
N HIS A 67 2.19 18.47 8.60
CA HIS A 67 3.22 19.27 7.95
C HIS A 67 4.00 18.39 6.96
N TRP A 68 4.14 18.83 5.72
CA TRP A 68 4.87 18.15 4.68
C TRP A 68 5.92 19.03 4.02
N THR A 69 7.14 18.53 3.92
CA THR A 69 8.20 19.21 3.15
C THR A 69 7.86 19.25 1.68
N LYS A 70 8.55 20.09 0.93
CA LYS A 70 8.58 19.97 -0.54
C LYS A 70 9.24 18.66 -0.95
N VAL A 71 8.88 18.16 -2.14
CA VAL A 71 9.58 17.01 -2.74
C VAL A 71 11.05 17.35 -2.93
N ALA A 72 11.93 16.53 -2.38
CA ALA A 72 13.37 16.61 -2.57
C ALA A 72 14.01 15.25 -2.31
N GLY A 73 15.06 14.90 -3.08
CA GLY A 73 15.79 13.65 -2.89
C GLY A 73 14.92 12.40 -3.00
N GLY A 74 13.86 12.43 -3.84
CA GLY A 74 12.95 11.30 -4.01
C GLY A 74 11.99 11.08 -2.84
N SER A 75 11.72 12.11 -2.02
CA SER A 75 10.85 11.98 -0.84
C SER A 75 10.13 13.27 -0.46
N LEU A 76 9.01 13.11 0.27
CA LEU A 76 8.38 14.11 1.12
C LEU A 76 8.48 13.60 2.57
N ILE A 77 8.87 14.46 3.47
CA ILE A 77 8.95 14.17 4.91
C ILE A 77 7.79 14.89 5.59
N GLY A 78 7.07 14.18 6.45
CA GLY A 78 5.91 14.71 7.13
C GLY A 78 5.86 14.40 8.61
N MET A 79 5.01 15.12 9.30
CA MET A 79 4.61 14.83 10.69
C MET A 79 3.14 15.19 10.88
N SER A 80 2.47 14.44 11.73
CA SER A 80 1.10 14.73 12.17
C SER A 80 1.03 14.78 13.69
N ARG A 81 0.19 15.68 14.23
CA ARG A 81 -0.06 15.80 15.66
C ARG A 81 -1.55 15.97 15.91
N THR A 82 -2.05 15.28 16.93
CA THR A 82 -3.42 15.45 17.44
C THR A 82 -3.38 16.07 18.84
N VAL A 83 -4.10 17.16 19.01
CA VAL A 83 -4.28 17.86 20.30
C VAL A 83 -5.72 17.68 20.76
N ALA A 84 -5.91 17.29 22.02
CA ALA A 84 -7.20 17.24 22.69
C ALA A 84 -7.08 17.76 24.14
N GLY A 85 -8.00 18.60 24.57
CA GLY A 85 -7.96 19.20 25.90
C GLY A 85 -6.65 19.98 26.19
N GLY A 86 -6.08 20.63 25.19
CA GLY A 86 -4.83 21.39 25.29
C GLY A 86 -3.55 20.53 25.41
N LYS A 87 -3.64 19.23 25.18
CA LYS A 87 -2.50 18.30 25.28
C LYS A 87 -2.34 17.52 23.99
N THR A 88 -1.10 17.24 23.57
CA THR A 88 -0.80 16.30 22.50
C THR A 88 -1.18 14.89 22.96
N VAL A 89 -2.15 14.28 22.30
CA VAL A 89 -2.62 12.92 22.59
C VAL A 89 -2.10 11.88 21.59
N PHE A 90 -1.72 12.33 20.39
CA PHE A 90 -1.13 11.48 19.35
C PHE A 90 -0.17 12.31 18.49
N PHE A 91 0.85 11.66 17.95
CA PHE A 91 1.73 12.22 16.92
C PHE A 91 2.28 11.09 16.04
N GLU A 92 2.70 11.46 14.83
CA GLU A 92 3.21 10.55 13.84
C GLU A 92 4.34 11.19 13.03
N TYR A 93 5.39 10.42 12.73
CA TYR A 93 6.35 10.75 11.70
C TYR A 93 5.96 10.03 10.42
N LEU A 94 6.03 10.73 9.30
CA LEU A 94 5.53 10.30 8.01
C LEU A 94 6.58 10.47 6.92
N ARG A 95 6.61 9.59 5.95
CA ARG A 95 7.35 9.75 4.70
C ARG A 95 6.51 9.30 3.53
N ILE A 96 6.66 10.01 2.40
CA ILE A 96 6.33 9.46 1.09
C ILE A 96 7.65 9.38 0.34
N GLU A 97 8.03 8.21 -0.15
CA GLU A 97 9.34 8.00 -0.76
C GLU A 97 9.29 7.06 -1.97
N ALA A 98 10.12 7.37 -2.97
CA ALA A 98 10.35 6.51 -4.12
C ALA A 98 11.36 5.41 -3.77
N ARG A 99 11.00 4.15 -4.08
CA ARG A 99 11.88 2.98 -3.95
C ARG A 99 11.87 2.22 -5.28
N GLY A 100 12.87 2.45 -6.11
CA GLY A 100 12.90 1.93 -7.48
C GLY A 100 11.73 2.48 -8.31
N ALA A 101 10.89 1.60 -8.86
CA ALA A 101 9.73 1.97 -9.66
C ALA A 101 8.46 2.28 -8.84
N ASP A 102 8.50 2.05 -7.54
CA ASP A 102 7.35 2.16 -6.64
C ASP A 102 7.48 3.37 -5.71
N ILE A 103 6.34 3.87 -5.23
CA ILE A 103 6.27 4.93 -4.22
C ILE A 103 5.51 4.38 -3.01
N TYR A 104 5.99 4.70 -1.83
CA TYR A 104 5.42 4.25 -0.56
C TYR A 104 5.13 5.42 0.37
N TYR A 105 3.98 5.40 1.01
CA TYR A 105 3.70 6.13 2.23
C TYR A 105 4.13 5.28 3.42
N VAL A 106 4.94 5.83 4.30
CA VAL A 106 5.49 5.12 5.45
C VAL A 106 5.06 5.82 6.73
N ALA A 107 4.23 5.14 7.52
CA ALA A 107 3.69 5.65 8.78
C ALA A 107 4.51 5.16 9.98
N HIS A 108 4.85 6.08 10.89
CA HIS A 108 5.55 5.79 12.14
C HIS A 108 4.75 6.32 13.35
N PRO A 109 3.62 5.69 13.72
CA PRO A 109 2.82 6.11 14.85
C PRO A 109 3.65 6.17 16.14
N LYS A 110 3.66 7.31 16.83
CA LYS A 110 4.47 7.53 18.05
C LYS A 110 5.94 7.19 17.86
N ALA A 111 6.48 7.50 16.67
CA ALA A 111 7.86 7.24 16.25
C ALA A 111 8.27 5.75 16.32
N ARG A 112 7.35 4.82 16.17
CA ARG A 112 7.67 3.37 16.12
C ARG A 112 8.53 3.03 14.91
N THR A 113 9.46 2.10 15.09
CA THR A 113 10.30 1.52 14.05
C THR A 113 10.24 -0.01 14.09
N PRO A 114 10.18 -0.71 12.94
CA PRO A 114 10.05 -0.12 11.60
C PRO A 114 8.71 0.57 11.40
N GLY A 115 8.62 1.46 10.39
CA GLY A 115 7.36 2.05 9.96
C GLY A 115 6.50 1.05 9.21
N THR A 116 5.24 1.40 8.98
CA THR A 116 4.30 0.62 8.17
C THR A 116 4.25 1.21 6.76
N ASP A 117 4.53 0.39 5.76
CA ASP A 117 4.53 0.75 4.35
C ASP A 117 3.13 0.60 3.74
N PHE A 118 2.70 1.60 2.96
CA PHE A 118 1.52 1.55 2.08
C PHE A 118 1.97 1.92 0.68
N LYS A 119 1.77 1.03 -0.30
CA LYS A 119 2.20 1.24 -1.70
C LYS A 119 1.23 2.18 -2.42
N LEU A 120 1.75 3.14 -3.19
CA LEU A 120 0.94 3.96 -4.09
C LEU A 120 0.35 3.09 -5.20
N THR A 121 -0.98 3.00 -5.26
CA THR A 121 -1.70 2.17 -6.23
C THR A 121 -2.48 3.00 -7.24
N ARG A 122 -2.81 4.25 -6.88
CA ARG A 122 -3.48 5.19 -7.78
C ARG A 122 -3.01 6.61 -7.51
N LEU A 123 -2.77 7.33 -8.61
CA LEU A 123 -2.41 8.74 -8.58
C LEU A 123 -3.11 9.48 -9.72
N THR A 124 -3.70 10.61 -9.37
CA THR A 124 -4.24 11.61 -10.30
C THR A 124 -3.69 12.98 -9.90
N THR A 125 -4.08 14.02 -10.62
CA THR A 125 -3.73 15.41 -10.27
C THR A 125 -4.34 15.88 -8.94
N GLN A 126 -5.34 15.15 -8.42
CA GLN A 126 -6.09 15.54 -7.21
C GLN A 126 -6.25 14.44 -6.18
N GLU A 127 -5.81 13.22 -6.46
CA GLU A 127 -5.97 12.10 -5.53
C GLU A 127 -4.78 11.17 -5.58
N ALA A 128 -4.34 10.74 -4.41
CA ALA A 128 -3.35 9.69 -4.21
C ALA A 128 -3.91 8.62 -3.28
N VAL A 129 -3.79 7.34 -3.67
CA VAL A 129 -4.25 6.18 -2.90
C VAL A 129 -3.06 5.30 -2.58
N PHE A 130 -2.81 5.11 -1.30
CA PHE A 130 -1.77 4.22 -0.77
C PHE A 130 -2.42 3.02 -0.08
N GLU A 131 -1.95 1.80 -0.36
CA GLU A 131 -2.58 0.57 0.13
C GLU A 131 -1.59 -0.39 0.77
N ASN A 132 -2.05 -1.03 1.85
CA ASN A 132 -1.43 -2.19 2.47
C ASN A 132 -2.53 -3.19 2.87
N PRO A 133 -2.92 -4.11 1.99
CA PRO A 133 -3.98 -5.07 2.27
C PRO A 133 -3.67 -6.02 3.44
N ALA A 134 -2.39 -6.19 3.78
CA ALA A 134 -1.94 -7.05 4.88
C ALA A 134 -1.98 -6.36 6.26
N HIS A 135 -2.12 -5.01 6.29
CA HIS A 135 -2.25 -4.26 7.54
C HIS A 135 -3.63 -4.51 8.16
N ASP A 136 -3.74 -4.45 9.48
CA ASP A 136 -5.02 -4.57 10.18
C ASP A 136 -5.93 -3.37 9.89
N PHE A 137 -5.58 -2.18 10.37
CA PHE A 137 -6.27 -0.92 10.08
C PHE A 137 -5.30 0.26 10.25
N PRO A 138 -5.34 1.23 9.28
CA PRO A 138 -6.05 1.22 8.02
C PRO A 138 -5.41 0.28 6.98
N LYS A 139 -6.18 -0.13 5.95
CA LYS A 139 -5.66 -0.82 4.76
C LYS A 139 -5.38 0.15 3.62
N ARG A 140 -6.03 1.32 3.64
CA ARG A 140 -5.85 2.40 2.66
C ARG A 140 -5.72 3.76 3.33
N ILE A 141 -4.85 4.58 2.75
CA ILE A 141 -4.68 6.00 3.08
C ILE A 141 -4.87 6.76 1.77
N ILE A 142 -5.78 7.72 1.77
CA ILE A 142 -6.18 8.46 0.58
C ILE A 142 -6.03 9.95 0.87
N TYR A 143 -5.29 10.66 0.02
CA TYR A 143 -5.24 12.13 0.02
C TYR A 143 -6.01 12.66 -1.18
N ARG A 144 -6.79 13.71 -0.98
CA ARG A 144 -7.49 14.45 -2.04
C ARG A 144 -7.26 15.93 -1.89
N LYS A 145 -6.84 16.56 -2.98
CA LYS A 145 -6.81 18.01 -3.11
C LYS A 145 -8.19 18.50 -3.58
N ASN A 146 -8.86 19.30 -2.77
CA ASN A 146 -10.18 19.82 -3.08
C ASN A 146 -10.09 21.09 -3.97
N ALA A 147 -11.18 21.45 -4.65
CA ALA A 147 -11.23 22.58 -5.56
C ALA A 147 -11.04 23.95 -4.85
N ASP A 148 -11.36 24.01 -3.56
CA ASP A 148 -11.17 25.19 -2.70
C ASP A 148 -9.76 25.34 -2.13
N GLY A 149 -8.83 24.42 -2.52
CA GLY A 149 -7.45 24.39 -2.03
C GLY A 149 -7.27 23.69 -0.67
N SER A 150 -8.33 23.17 -0.07
CA SER A 150 -8.26 22.32 1.09
C SER A 150 -7.77 20.91 0.75
N LEU A 151 -7.43 20.11 1.77
CA LEU A 151 -6.96 18.75 1.64
C LEU A 151 -7.87 17.82 2.45
N THR A 152 -8.28 16.72 1.90
CA THR A 152 -8.94 15.64 2.63
C THR A 152 -7.97 14.47 2.74
N ALA A 153 -7.64 14.06 3.96
CA ALA A 153 -7.06 12.74 4.19
C ALA A 153 -8.15 11.80 4.66
N ARG A 154 -8.12 10.57 4.15
CA ARG A 154 -9.07 9.51 4.49
C ARG A 154 -8.33 8.23 4.77
N ILE A 155 -8.71 7.55 5.84
CA ILE A 155 -8.24 6.20 6.14
C ILE A 155 -9.41 5.23 6.06
N GLU A 156 -9.14 4.04 5.51
CA GLU A 156 -10.16 3.00 5.30
C GLU A 156 -9.60 1.62 5.67
N GLY A 157 -10.51 0.74 6.15
CA GLY A 157 -10.26 -0.67 6.31
C GLY A 157 -10.83 -1.51 5.14
N ASP A 158 -11.32 -2.69 5.46
CA ASP A 158 -11.93 -3.64 4.50
C ASP A 158 -13.44 -3.42 4.28
N GLY A 159 -14.02 -2.40 4.89
CA GLY A 159 -15.43 -2.07 4.79
C GLY A 159 -16.33 -2.74 5.85
N THR A 160 -15.74 -3.45 6.80
CA THR A 160 -16.49 -4.01 7.93
C THR A 160 -16.94 -2.93 8.92
N GLU A 161 -17.95 -3.22 9.75
CA GLU A 161 -18.43 -2.29 10.79
C GLU A 161 -17.35 -1.89 11.81
N LYS A 162 -16.34 -2.74 12.01
CA LYS A 162 -15.23 -2.47 12.94
C LYS A 162 -14.17 -1.51 12.37
N GLU A 163 -14.11 -1.40 11.05
CA GLU A 163 -13.10 -0.65 10.31
C GLU A 163 -13.75 0.49 9.50
N LYS A 164 -14.56 1.30 10.18
CA LYS A 164 -15.25 2.43 9.53
C LYS A 164 -14.25 3.45 9.00
N PRO A 165 -14.48 3.95 7.77
CA PRO A 165 -13.67 5.00 7.22
C PRO A 165 -13.68 6.27 8.09
N GLN A 166 -12.56 6.98 8.13
CA GLN A 166 -12.42 8.25 8.82
C GLN A 166 -11.89 9.32 7.86
N ASP A 167 -12.56 10.46 7.81
CA ASP A 167 -12.15 11.61 7.00
C ASP A 167 -11.59 12.71 7.90
N PHE A 168 -10.47 13.28 7.47
CA PHE A 168 -9.82 14.43 8.09
C PHE A 168 -9.83 15.58 7.08
N GLN A 169 -10.59 16.64 7.38
CA GLN A 169 -10.70 17.81 6.52
C GLN A 169 -9.69 18.84 6.97
N TYR A 170 -8.70 19.11 6.13
CA TYR A 170 -7.62 20.05 6.39
C TYR A 170 -7.78 21.33 5.58
N ARG A 171 -7.47 22.45 6.19
CA ARG A 171 -7.25 23.72 5.53
C ARG A 171 -5.78 24.12 5.64
N PRO A 172 -5.25 24.92 4.70
CA PRO A 172 -3.90 25.46 4.85
C PRO A 172 -3.80 26.31 6.13
N ILE A 173 -2.70 26.13 6.87
CA ILE A 173 -2.38 27.01 7.98
C ILE A 173 -1.97 28.36 7.41
N SER A 174 -2.72 29.42 7.74
CA SER A 174 -2.33 30.78 7.37
C SER A 174 -1.04 31.15 8.07
N LYS A 175 -0.01 31.52 7.32
CA LYS A 175 1.17 32.14 7.93
C LYS A 175 0.73 33.47 8.52
N ALA A 176 0.87 33.63 9.83
CA ALA A 176 0.76 34.97 10.44
C ALA A 176 1.83 35.87 9.81
N ASN A 177 1.40 36.99 9.23
CA ASN A 177 2.30 38.01 8.73
C ASN A 177 3.02 38.69 9.90
#